data_861e171dc4a4e16f2a7da9200aa404da
#
_entry.id   861e171dc4a4e16f2a7da9200aa404da
#
_cell.length_a   1.000
_cell.length_b   1.000
_cell.length_c   1.000
_cell.angle_alpha   90.00
_cell.angle_beta   90.00
_cell.angle_gamma   90.00
#
_symmetry.space_group_name_H-M   'P 1'
#
loop_
_entity.id
_entity.type
_entity.pdbx_description
1 polymer ?
#
loop_
_entity_poly.entity_id
_entity_poly.type
_entity_poly.pdbx_seq_one_letter_code
_entity_poly.pdbx_strand_id
1 'polypeptide(L)'
;EVLKFDNGFYLSWNQKPFARDVFILWYKNAARNFILDRVNYYSNLTGIEYNNVKITSARKRWGSCSRDGNLSFTYRLIMAPISVIDYVVVHELCHIEVHNHSKAFWEKVRVIIPEYKKQKEWLKEHGHLLNL
;
A
#
# COMPACT_ATOMS: atom_id res chain seq x y z
N GLU A 1 -5.16 -25.29 12.98
CA GLU A 1 -4.85 -24.34 11.93
C GLU A 1 -6.06 -23.49 11.59
N VAL A 2 -5.89 -22.18 11.61
CA VAL A 2 -7.01 -21.25 11.46
C VAL A 2 -7.17 -20.79 10.01
N LEU A 3 -6.06 -20.60 9.32
CA LEU A 3 -6.07 -20.07 7.96
C LEU A 3 -5.14 -20.92 7.11
N LYS A 4 -5.63 -21.34 5.95
CA LYS A 4 -4.84 -22.10 4.98
C LYS A 4 -4.74 -21.33 3.68
N PHE A 5 -3.66 -21.60 2.96
CA PHE A 5 -3.46 -21.08 1.62
C PHE A 5 -3.19 -22.25 0.67
N ASP A 6 -4.12 -22.49 -0.27
CA ASP A 6 -4.04 -23.57 -1.23
C ASP A 6 -4.92 -23.18 -2.42
N ASN A 7 -4.36 -22.68 -3.50
CA ASN A 7 -5.12 -22.11 -4.62
C ASN A 7 -6.04 -20.97 -4.20
N GLY A 8 -5.91 -20.47 -2.97
CA GLY A 8 -6.75 -19.43 -2.41
C GLY A 8 -6.80 -19.51 -0.90
N PHE A 9 -7.70 -18.76 -0.31
CA PHE A 9 -7.88 -18.75 1.13
C PHE A 9 -9.17 -19.41 1.54
N TYR A 10 -9.14 -20.12 2.66
CA TYR A 10 -10.33 -20.57 3.33
C TYR A 10 -10.07 -20.69 4.83
N LEU A 11 -11.15 -20.60 5.61
CA LEU A 11 -11.07 -20.57 7.06
C LEU A 11 -11.56 -21.89 7.64
N SER A 12 -10.97 -22.26 8.77
CA SER A 12 -11.45 -23.39 9.55
C SER A 12 -12.78 -23.01 10.21
N TRP A 13 -13.76 -23.90 10.18
CA TRP A 13 -15.07 -23.65 10.73
C TRP A 13 -15.06 -23.39 12.23
N ASN A 14 -14.22 -24.10 12.97
CA ASN A 14 -14.12 -23.93 14.42
C ASN A 14 -13.49 -22.60 14.83
N GLN A 15 -12.91 -21.85 13.87
CA GLN A 15 -12.31 -20.54 14.10
C GLN A 15 -13.16 -19.40 13.56
N LYS A 16 -14.36 -19.70 13.09
CA LYS A 16 -15.23 -18.72 12.45
C LYS A 16 -15.45 -17.44 13.25
N PRO A 17 -15.66 -17.48 14.59
CA PRO A 17 -15.86 -16.24 15.36
C PRO A 17 -14.70 -15.26 15.27
N PHE A 18 -13.49 -15.75 14.98
CA PHE A 18 -12.28 -14.94 14.89
C PHE A 18 -11.78 -14.77 13.46
N ALA A 19 -12.59 -15.20 12.49
CA ALA A 19 -12.18 -15.25 11.08
C ALA A 19 -11.72 -13.89 10.56
N ARG A 20 -12.45 -12.83 10.88
CA ARG A 20 -12.12 -11.49 10.40
C ARG A 20 -10.77 -11.04 10.94
N ASP A 21 -10.50 -11.25 12.22
CA ASP A 21 -9.25 -10.83 12.85
C ASP A 21 -8.07 -11.61 12.28
N VAL A 22 -8.25 -12.89 12.01
CA VAL A 22 -7.23 -13.74 11.41
C VAL A 22 -6.89 -13.26 10.00
N PHE A 23 -7.89 -12.94 9.19
CA PHE A 23 -7.68 -12.40 7.85
C PHE A 23 -6.91 -11.08 7.90
N ILE A 24 -7.33 -10.17 8.76
CA ILE A 24 -6.67 -8.88 8.88
C ILE A 24 -5.21 -9.05 9.27
N LEU A 25 -4.93 -9.93 10.24
CA LEU A 25 -3.55 -10.18 10.66
C LEU A 25 -2.71 -10.74 9.52
N TRP A 26 -3.26 -11.69 8.76
CA TRP A 26 -2.56 -12.29 7.64
C TRP A 26 -2.24 -11.23 6.56
N TYR A 27 -3.23 -10.41 6.20
CA TYR A 27 -3.05 -9.37 5.20
C TYR A 27 -2.06 -8.30 5.66
N LYS A 28 -2.08 -7.96 6.96
CA LYS A 28 -1.10 -7.01 7.50
C LYS A 28 0.33 -7.53 7.40
N ASN A 29 0.54 -8.81 7.68
CA ASN A 29 1.86 -9.42 7.58
C ASN A 29 2.34 -9.48 6.12
N ALA A 30 1.47 -9.90 5.21
CA ALA A 30 1.78 -9.95 3.79
C ALA A 30 2.08 -8.55 3.24
N ALA A 31 1.25 -7.58 3.62
CA ALA A 31 1.42 -6.19 3.18
C ALA A 31 2.74 -5.61 3.69
N ARG A 32 3.06 -5.84 4.96
CA ARG A 32 4.32 -5.35 5.54
C ARG A 32 5.52 -5.79 4.73
N ASN A 33 5.63 -7.08 4.47
CA ASN A 33 6.77 -7.63 3.75
C ASN A 33 6.84 -7.11 2.32
N PHE A 34 5.74 -7.18 1.59
CA PHE A 34 5.72 -6.79 0.19
C PHE A 34 5.90 -5.29 0.01
N ILE A 35 5.16 -4.49 0.77
CA ILE A 35 5.22 -3.03 0.63
C ILE A 35 6.58 -2.49 1.06
N LEU A 36 7.16 -3.04 2.12
CA LEU A 36 8.50 -2.63 2.55
C LEU A 36 9.54 -2.89 1.44
N ASP A 37 9.46 -4.04 0.77
CA ASP A 37 10.35 -4.35 -0.34
C ASP A 37 10.18 -3.32 -1.47
N ARG A 38 8.94 -2.94 -1.78
CA ARG A 38 8.70 -1.95 -2.85
C ARG A 38 9.16 -0.56 -2.44
N VAL A 39 8.96 -0.17 -1.19
CA VAL A 39 9.47 1.11 -0.67
C VAL A 39 10.99 1.15 -0.79
N ASN A 40 11.67 0.10 -0.39
CA ASN A 40 13.14 0.03 -0.49
C ASN A 40 13.62 0.09 -1.95
N TYR A 41 12.92 -0.58 -2.84
CA TYR A 41 13.24 -0.55 -4.26
C TYR A 41 13.20 0.91 -4.79
N TYR A 42 12.09 1.62 -4.54
CA TYR A 42 11.94 2.98 -5.05
C TYR A 42 12.80 3.99 -4.28
N SER A 43 13.02 3.77 -3.00
CA SER A 43 13.94 4.61 -2.23
C SER A 43 15.35 4.55 -2.82
N ASN A 44 15.83 3.34 -3.13
CA ASN A 44 17.14 3.17 -3.76
C ASN A 44 17.19 3.75 -5.17
N LEU A 45 16.12 3.58 -5.93
CA LEU A 45 16.06 4.06 -7.31
C LEU A 45 16.09 5.60 -7.38
N THR A 46 15.39 6.26 -6.47
CA THR A 46 15.19 7.72 -6.49
C THR A 46 16.16 8.48 -5.61
N GLY A 47 16.78 7.81 -4.65
CA GLY A 47 17.60 8.47 -3.64
C GLY A 47 16.80 9.13 -2.52
N ILE A 48 15.47 8.99 -2.52
CA ILE A 48 14.62 9.53 -1.47
C ILE A 48 14.68 8.62 -0.25
N GLU A 49 15.18 9.14 0.85
CA GLU A 49 15.29 8.37 2.10
C GLU A 49 14.02 8.54 2.93
N TYR A 50 13.51 7.44 3.46
CA TYR A 50 12.38 7.44 4.36
C TYR A 50 12.84 7.02 5.76
N ASN A 51 12.06 7.38 6.77
CA ASN A 51 12.40 7.06 8.15
C ASN A 51 11.87 5.69 8.55
N ASN A 52 10.58 5.43 8.29
CA ASN A 52 9.90 4.25 8.81
C ASN A 52 8.68 3.93 7.95
N VAL A 53 8.28 2.65 7.92
CA VAL A 53 7.09 2.18 7.20
C VAL A 53 6.18 1.47 8.20
N LYS A 54 4.90 1.85 8.20
CA LYS A 54 3.89 1.28 9.08
C LYS A 54 2.70 0.79 8.26
N ILE A 55 2.15 -0.36 8.63
CA ILE A 55 0.93 -0.88 8.01
C ILE A 55 -0.25 -0.59 8.94
N THR A 56 -1.31 -0.06 8.37
CA THR A 56 -2.49 0.38 9.13
C THR A 56 -3.74 -0.37 8.70
N SER A 57 -4.84 -0.09 9.40
CA SER A 57 -6.18 -0.59 9.04
C SER A 57 -7.07 0.52 8.47
N ALA A 58 -6.48 1.60 7.98
CA ALA A 58 -7.23 2.73 7.45
C ALA A 58 -8.16 2.30 6.31
N ARG A 59 -9.36 2.89 6.28
CA ARG A 59 -10.38 2.59 5.25
C ARG A 59 -10.55 3.71 4.23
N LYS A 60 -10.14 4.93 4.59
CA LYS A 60 -10.40 6.11 3.76
C LYS A 60 -9.18 6.62 3.02
N ARG A 61 -8.03 5.98 3.21
CA ARG A 61 -6.81 6.37 2.51
C ARG A 61 -5.92 5.16 2.28
N TRP A 62 -5.18 5.18 1.19
CA TRP A 62 -4.28 4.08 0.82
C TRP A 62 -2.93 4.20 1.49
N GLY A 63 -2.48 5.42 1.70
CA GLY A 63 -1.22 5.69 2.36
C GLY A 63 -1.16 7.10 2.90
N SER A 64 -0.09 7.40 3.62
CA SER A 64 0.20 8.75 4.12
C SER A 64 1.69 8.91 4.34
N CYS A 65 2.12 10.17 4.44
CA CYS A 65 3.50 10.52 4.69
C CYS A 65 3.55 11.66 5.70
N SER A 66 4.29 11.48 6.79
CA SER A 66 4.51 12.55 7.75
C SER A 66 5.67 13.44 7.31
N ARG A 67 5.81 14.60 7.95
CA ARG A 67 6.93 15.51 7.68
C ARG A 67 8.28 14.88 7.99
N ASP A 68 8.31 13.94 8.93
CA ASP A 68 9.54 13.27 9.33
C ASP A 68 9.91 12.10 8.43
N GLY A 69 9.15 11.86 7.36
CA GLY A 69 9.41 10.77 6.44
C GLY A 69 8.91 9.42 6.92
N ASN A 70 7.93 9.41 7.80
CA ASN A 70 7.25 8.18 8.23
C ASN A 70 6.13 7.87 7.26
N LEU A 71 6.19 6.73 6.60
CA LEU A 71 5.22 6.29 5.61
C LEU A 71 4.26 5.31 6.24
N SER A 72 2.98 5.43 5.89
CA SER A 72 1.94 4.49 6.33
C SER A 72 1.16 4.00 5.12
N PHE A 73 0.79 2.72 5.13
CA PHE A 73 -0.01 2.12 4.06
C PHE A 73 -1.06 1.21 4.69
N THR A 74 -2.27 1.23 4.16
CA THR A 74 -3.30 0.31 4.62
C THR A 74 -3.00 -1.12 4.12
N TYR A 75 -3.30 -2.13 4.94
CA TYR A 75 -3.12 -3.52 4.52
C TYR A 75 -3.98 -3.86 3.30
N ARG A 76 -5.07 -3.12 3.08
CA ARG A 76 -5.97 -3.34 1.95
C ARG A 76 -5.27 -3.15 0.61
N LEU A 77 -4.21 -2.37 0.60
CA LEU A 77 -3.45 -2.10 -0.62
C LEU A 77 -2.84 -3.36 -1.21
N ILE A 78 -2.55 -4.38 -0.38
CA ILE A 78 -1.95 -5.64 -0.87
C ILE A 78 -2.87 -6.39 -1.84
N MET A 79 -4.17 -6.08 -1.82
CA MET A 79 -5.15 -6.70 -2.71
C MET A 79 -5.19 -6.05 -4.10
N ALA A 80 -4.51 -4.93 -4.28
CA ALA A 80 -4.45 -4.23 -5.57
C ALA A 80 -3.39 -4.85 -6.48
N PRO A 81 -3.47 -4.59 -7.80
CA PRO A 81 -2.38 -4.97 -8.70
C PRO A 81 -1.06 -4.34 -8.29
N ILE A 82 0.05 -5.01 -8.60
CA ILE A 82 1.38 -4.54 -8.22
C ILE A 82 1.65 -3.12 -8.74
N SER A 83 1.23 -2.81 -9.96
CA SER A 83 1.42 -1.48 -10.53
C SER A 83 0.70 -0.39 -9.73
N VAL A 84 -0.45 -0.71 -9.14
CA VAL A 84 -1.20 0.22 -8.29
C VAL A 84 -0.48 0.38 -6.95
N ILE A 85 0.02 -0.71 -6.38
CA ILE A 85 0.80 -0.67 -5.14
C ILE A 85 2.02 0.22 -5.33
N ASP A 86 2.75 0.02 -6.43
CA ASP A 86 3.93 0.82 -6.76
C ASP A 86 3.59 2.30 -6.88
N TYR A 87 2.46 2.62 -7.51
CA TYR A 87 2.01 4.01 -7.61
C TYR A 87 1.79 4.63 -6.23
N VAL A 88 1.11 3.94 -5.32
CA VAL A 88 0.87 4.47 -3.97
C VAL A 88 2.18 4.62 -3.20
N VAL A 89 3.09 3.65 -3.32
CA VAL A 89 4.41 3.73 -2.70
C VAL A 89 5.17 4.96 -3.18
N VAL A 90 5.22 5.18 -4.49
CA VAL A 90 5.92 6.34 -5.07
C VAL A 90 5.24 7.64 -4.68
N HIS A 91 3.91 7.66 -4.64
CA HIS A 91 3.14 8.82 -4.23
C HIS A 91 3.56 9.28 -2.82
N GLU A 92 3.63 8.34 -1.86
CA GLU A 92 4.02 8.71 -0.51
C GLU A 92 5.51 9.04 -0.39
N LEU A 93 6.39 8.35 -1.10
CA LEU A 93 7.80 8.69 -1.12
C LEU A 93 8.03 10.11 -1.65
N CYS A 94 7.34 10.49 -2.71
CA CYS A 94 7.48 11.83 -3.28
C CYS A 94 7.02 12.91 -2.30
N HIS A 95 6.08 12.61 -1.41
CA HIS A 95 5.63 13.54 -0.39
C HIS A 95 6.73 13.87 0.64
N ILE A 96 7.74 13.05 0.76
CA ILE A 96 8.88 13.37 1.64
C ILE A 96 9.57 14.65 1.17
N GLU A 97 9.65 14.84 -0.15
CA GLU A 97 10.31 16.02 -0.73
C GLU A 97 9.33 17.13 -1.10
N VAL A 98 8.09 16.78 -1.51
CA VAL A 98 7.08 17.77 -1.91
C VAL A 98 5.78 17.41 -1.20
N HIS A 99 5.45 18.13 -0.14
CA HIS A 99 4.34 17.78 0.75
C HIS A 99 2.94 18.04 0.18
N ASN A 100 2.81 18.90 -0.82
CA ASN A 100 1.52 19.21 -1.41
C ASN A 100 1.35 18.53 -2.78
N HIS A 101 0.12 18.49 -3.29
CA HIS A 101 -0.20 17.92 -4.59
C HIS A 101 -0.07 18.99 -5.69
N SER A 102 1.04 19.73 -5.67
CA SER A 102 1.35 20.75 -6.66
C SER A 102 1.78 20.13 -8.00
N LYS A 103 1.96 20.99 -8.99
CA LYS A 103 2.50 20.57 -10.28
C LYS A 103 3.87 19.90 -10.12
N ALA A 104 4.70 20.45 -9.23
CA ALA A 104 6.03 19.90 -8.95
C ALA A 104 5.94 18.48 -8.38
N PHE A 105 4.96 18.22 -7.51
CA PHE A 105 4.73 16.88 -6.96
C PHE A 105 4.39 15.87 -8.08
N TRP A 106 3.39 16.21 -8.89
CA TRP A 106 2.95 15.28 -9.95
C TRP A 106 3.99 15.06 -11.01
N GLU A 107 4.81 16.06 -11.31
CA GLU A 107 5.93 15.91 -12.22
C GLU A 107 6.96 14.92 -11.68
N LYS A 108 7.22 14.97 -10.37
CA LYS A 108 8.12 14.03 -9.71
C LYS A 108 7.57 12.59 -9.80
N VAL A 109 6.29 12.42 -9.54
CA VAL A 109 5.64 11.10 -9.66
C VAL A 109 5.72 10.61 -11.11
N ARG A 110 5.44 11.48 -12.07
CA ARG A 110 5.42 11.11 -13.49
C ARG A 110 6.79 10.64 -13.98
N VAL A 111 7.86 11.22 -13.50
CA VAL A 111 9.21 10.81 -13.89
C VAL A 111 9.48 9.36 -13.47
N ILE A 112 8.96 8.97 -12.31
CA ILE A 112 9.19 7.61 -11.77
C ILE A 112 8.17 6.63 -12.34
N ILE A 113 6.91 7.02 -12.41
CA ILE A 113 5.81 6.22 -12.94
C ILE A 113 5.06 7.03 -14.00
N PRO A 114 5.49 6.95 -15.27
CA PRO A 114 4.86 7.75 -16.35
C PRO A 114 3.37 7.51 -16.49
N GLU A 115 2.88 6.31 -16.16
CA GLU A 115 1.48 5.95 -16.28
C GLU A 115 0.71 6.11 -14.96
N TYR A 116 1.16 7.00 -14.07
CA TYR A 116 0.53 7.14 -12.76
C TYR A 116 -0.98 7.45 -12.84
N LYS A 117 -1.42 8.17 -13.87
CA LYS A 117 -2.84 8.52 -14.03
C LYS A 117 -3.71 7.28 -14.18
N LYS A 118 -3.20 6.27 -14.86
CA LYS A 118 -3.88 4.99 -15.04
C LYS A 118 -4.08 4.28 -13.72
N GLN A 119 -3.06 4.28 -12.88
CA GLN A 119 -3.12 3.63 -11.57
C GLN A 119 -4.02 4.41 -10.60
N LYS A 120 -3.94 5.72 -10.65
CA LYS A 120 -4.81 6.60 -9.87
C LYS A 120 -6.28 6.36 -10.23
N GLU A 121 -6.59 6.23 -11.52
CA GLU A 121 -7.94 5.96 -12.00
C GLU A 121 -8.41 4.58 -11.55
N TRP A 122 -7.54 3.58 -11.58
CA TRP A 122 -7.88 2.24 -11.10
C TRP A 122 -8.36 2.27 -9.65
N LEU A 123 -7.66 2.99 -8.78
CA LEU A 123 -8.06 3.13 -7.37
C LEU A 123 -9.41 3.81 -7.23
N LYS A 124 -9.66 4.82 -8.04
CA LYS A 124 -10.93 5.53 -8.03
C LYS A 124 -12.09 4.59 -8.40
N GLU A 125 -11.89 3.74 -9.40
CA GLU A 125 -12.92 2.85 -9.91
C GLU A 125 -13.10 1.58 -9.08
N HIS A 126 -12.01 1.01 -8.57
CA HIS A 126 -12.01 -0.31 -7.96
C HIS A 126 -11.68 -0.35 -6.47
N GLY A 127 -11.25 0.77 -5.91
CA GLY A 127 -10.80 0.80 -4.52
C GLY A 127 -11.82 0.28 -3.52
N HIS A 128 -13.10 0.51 -3.78
CA HIS A 128 -14.19 0.05 -2.90
C HIS A 128 -14.25 -1.49 -2.80
N LEU A 129 -13.68 -2.20 -3.76
CA LEU A 129 -13.67 -3.67 -3.77
C LEU A 129 -12.59 -4.23 -2.84
N LEU A 130 -11.69 -3.41 -2.32
CA LEU A 130 -10.59 -3.84 -1.46
C LEU A 130 -10.93 -3.76 0.02
N ASN A 131 -12.21 -3.72 0.36
CA ASN A 131 -12.68 -3.77 1.75
C ASN A 131 -12.85 -5.21 2.21
N LEU A 132 -12.33 -5.46 3.39
CA LEU A 132 -12.44 -6.78 4.01
C LEU A 132 -13.44 -6.76 5.15
#